data_05bb1ef994d90bed014f0190011cd900
#
_entry.id   05bb1ef994d90bed014f0190011cd900
#
_cell.length_a   1.000
_cell.length_b   1.000
_cell.length_c   1.000
_cell.angle_alpha   90.00
_cell.angle_beta   90.00
_cell.angle_gamma   90.00
#
_symmetry.space_group_name_H-M   'P 1'
#
loop_
_entity.id
_entity.type
_entity.pdbx_description
1 polymer ?
#
loop_
_entity_poly.entity_id
_entity_poly.type
_entity_poly.pdbx_seq_one_letter_code
_entity_poly.pdbx_strand_id
1 'polypeptide(L)'
;MDILTIFCDIDDFCLAFEPRWHRRLLADGKATRHKPSALALSEVVTILVLFHSSGYRDFKTFYTQYVMRHYAGSFPRLTSYNRFVELQRDALIPLWCYLHTRFGDCTGISFVDATTLSVCHNLRIPQHLSLIHI
;
A
#
# COMPACT_ATOMS: atom_id res chain seq x y z
N MET A 1 -5.56 -9.17 -14.52
CA MET A 1 -6.17 -7.89 -14.14
C MET A 1 -5.41 -6.76 -14.82
N ASP A 2 -6.10 -5.91 -15.52
CA ASP A 2 -5.46 -4.85 -16.31
C ASP A 2 -5.04 -3.69 -15.41
N ILE A 3 -3.77 -3.29 -15.51
CA ILE A 3 -3.21 -2.19 -14.72
C ILE A 3 -3.96 -0.87 -14.97
N LEU A 4 -4.38 -0.63 -16.22
CA LEU A 4 -5.09 0.61 -16.56
C LEU A 4 -6.45 0.68 -15.86
N THR A 5 -7.18 -0.42 -15.82
CA THR A 5 -8.47 -0.51 -15.11
C THR A 5 -8.29 -0.26 -13.62
N ILE A 6 -7.28 -0.86 -13.01
CA ILE A 6 -6.96 -0.67 -11.59
C ILE A 6 -6.61 0.80 -11.34
N PHE A 7 -5.74 1.35 -12.16
CA PHE A 7 -5.30 2.74 -12.01
C PHE A 7 -6.46 3.73 -12.15
N CYS A 8 -7.31 3.56 -13.14
CA CYS A 8 -8.46 4.46 -13.34
C CYS A 8 -9.40 4.44 -12.13
N ASP A 9 -9.68 3.26 -11.60
CA ASP A 9 -10.54 3.11 -10.44
C ASP A 9 -9.94 3.79 -9.19
N ILE A 10 -8.66 3.58 -8.95
CA ILE A 10 -7.94 4.20 -7.83
C ILE A 10 -7.83 5.71 -8.03
N ASP A 11 -7.57 6.16 -9.25
CA ASP A 11 -7.44 7.58 -9.55
C ASP A 11 -8.77 8.32 -9.34
N ASP A 12 -9.87 7.75 -9.77
CA ASP A 12 -11.21 8.31 -9.51
C ASP A 12 -11.47 8.46 -8.01
N PHE A 13 -11.10 7.45 -7.22
CA PHE A 13 -11.21 7.54 -5.75
C PHE A 13 -10.30 8.66 -5.21
N CYS A 14 -9.05 8.73 -5.64
CA CYS A 14 -8.10 9.73 -5.16
C CYS A 14 -8.51 11.16 -5.51
N LEU A 15 -9.06 11.38 -6.69
CA LEU A 15 -9.55 12.71 -7.09
C LEU A 15 -10.63 13.23 -6.15
N ALA A 16 -11.49 12.35 -5.65
CA ALA A 16 -12.52 12.71 -4.69
C ALA A 16 -11.99 12.79 -3.25
N PHE A 17 -11.01 11.96 -2.90
CA PHE A 17 -10.51 11.80 -1.54
C PHE A 17 -9.44 12.82 -1.15
N GLU A 18 -8.47 13.09 -2.03
CA GLU A 18 -7.31 13.94 -1.70
C GLU A 18 -7.68 15.33 -1.17
N PRO A 19 -8.62 16.09 -1.78
CA PRO A 19 -8.95 17.41 -1.26
C PRO A 19 -9.48 17.38 0.16
N ARG A 20 -10.29 16.38 0.50
CA ARG A 20 -10.85 16.20 1.85
C ARG A 20 -9.78 15.80 2.83
N TRP A 21 -8.92 14.88 2.44
CA TRP A 21 -7.81 14.40 3.26
C TRP A 21 -6.81 15.51 3.56
N HIS A 22 -6.45 16.28 2.55
CA HIS A 22 -5.52 17.40 2.70
C HIS A 22 -6.07 18.46 3.64
N ARG A 23 -7.36 18.82 3.51
CA ARG A 23 -8.01 19.77 4.43
C ARG A 23 -7.98 19.28 5.87
N ARG A 24 -8.20 17.99 6.08
CA ARG A 24 -8.15 17.40 7.42
C ARG A 24 -6.74 17.44 8.01
N LEU A 25 -5.72 17.14 7.22
CA LEU A 25 -4.33 17.23 7.67
C LEU A 25 -3.95 18.66 8.04
N LEU A 26 -4.40 19.64 7.27
CA LEU A 26 -4.17 21.05 7.60
C LEU A 26 -4.89 21.46 8.90
N ALA A 27 -6.14 21.03 9.09
CA ALA A 27 -6.91 21.32 10.28
C ALA A 27 -6.30 20.69 11.53
N ASP A 28 -5.73 19.50 11.42
CA ASP A 28 -5.06 18.80 12.52
C ASP A 28 -3.62 19.30 12.77
N GLY A 29 -3.14 20.25 11.96
CA GLY A 29 -1.78 20.78 12.06
C GLY A 29 -0.68 19.79 11.63
N LYS A 30 -1.03 18.67 11.02
CA LYS A 30 -0.08 17.64 10.58
C LYS A 30 0.58 17.97 9.25
N ALA A 31 -0.01 18.86 8.46
CA ALA A 31 0.56 19.36 7.24
C ALA A 31 0.38 20.88 7.20
N THR A 32 1.44 21.61 6.88
CA THR A 32 1.40 23.07 6.78
C THR A 32 1.40 23.55 5.34
N ARG A 33 1.81 22.69 4.41
CA ARG A 33 1.92 23.03 3.00
C ARG A 33 1.77 21.79 2.13
N HIS A 34 0.98 21.93 1.06
CA HIS A 34 0.91 20.90 0.04
C HIS A 34 2.13 21.00 -0.88
N LYS A 35 2.95 19.96 -0.88
CA LYS A 35 4.09 19.85 -1.81
C LYS A 35 3.85 18.66 -2.73
N PRO A 36 3.69 18.87 -4.04
CA PRO A 36 3.50 17.76 -4.96
C PRO A 36 4.74 16.87 -4.99
N SER A 37 4.54 15.55 -4.91
CA SER A 37 5.59 14.57 -5.07
C SER A 37 5.73 14.14 -6.53
N ALA A 38 6.85 13.52 -6.89
CA ALA A 38 7.07 13.00 -8.24
C ALA A 38 6.03 11.95 -8.64
N LEU A 39 5.62 11.09 -7.69
CA LEU A 39 4.53 10.14 -7.87
C LEU A 39 3.25 10.68 -7.25
N ALA A 40 2.15 10.61 -7.99
CA ALA A 40 0.83 10.92 -7.45
C ALA A 40 0.37 9.85 -6.46
N LEU A 41 -0.55 10.20 -5.56
CA LEU A 41 -1.11 9.25 -4.61
C LEU A 41 -1.73 8.03 -5.31
N SER A 42 -2.46 8.26 -6.41
CA SER A 42 -3.05 7.19 -7.21
C SER A 42 -2.01 6.22 -7.76
N GLU A 43 -0.85 6.73 -8.18
CA GLU A 43 0.25 5.88 -8.67
C GLU A 43 0.84 5.03 -7.55
N VAL A 44 1.06 5.61 -6.37
CA VAL A 44 1.59 4.88 -5.20
C VAL A 44 0.63 3.77 -4.78
N VAL A 45 -0.65 4.07 -4.66
CA VAL A 45 -1.67 3.09 -4.28
C VAL A 45 -1.80 1.99 -5.33
N THR A 46 -1.73 2.35 -6.62
CA THR A 46 -1.78 1.37 -7.72
C THR A 46 -0.62 0.38 -7.64
N ILE A 47 0.59 0.86 -7.39
CA ILE A 47 1.77 -0.02 -7.25
C ILE A 47 1.62 -0.96 -6.06
N LEU A 48 1.10 -0.47 -4.93
CA LEU A 48 0.84 -1.30 -3.75
C LEU A 48 -0.19 -2.39 -4.03
N VAL A 49 -1.27 -2.06 -4.73
CA VAL A 49 -2.30 -3.05 -5.12
C VAL A 49 -1.71 -4.09 -6.08
N LEU A 50 -0.91 -3.66 -7.05
CA LEU A 50 -0.25 -4.57 -7.99
C LEU A 50 0.69 -5.53 -7.26
N PHE A 51 1.41 -5.07 -6.25
CA PHE A 51 2.27 -5.94 -5.44
C PHE A 51 1.48 -7.09 -4.82
N HIS A 52 0.35 -6.78 -4.19
CA HIS A 52 -0.49 -7.80 -3.56
C HIS A 52 -1.16 -8.74 -4.57
N SER A 53 -1.35 -8.30 -5.80
CA SER A 53 -1.89 -9.13 -6.90
C SER A 53 -0.81 -9.94 -7.60
N SER A 54 0.47 -9.62 -7.40
CA SER A 54 1.60 -10.34 -7.97
C SER A 54 1.97 -11.54 -7.10
N GLY A 55 2.81 -12.42 -7.60
CA GLY A 55 3.33 -13.53 -6.81
C GLY A 55 4.60 -13.22 -6.02
N TYR A 56 5.04 -11.98 -6.00
CA TYR A 56 6.25 -11.59 -5.30
C TYR A 56 6.05 -11.58 -3.79
N ARG A 57 7.01 -12.10 -3.05
CA ARG A 57 7.01 -12.11 -1.59
C ARG A 57 7.60 -10.86 -1.00
N ASP A 58 8.62 -10.30 -1.67
CA ASP A 58 9.37 -9.16 -1.20
C ASP A 58 9.04 -7.93 -2.05
N PHE A 59 8.62 -6.86 -1.40
CA PHE A 59 8.26 -5.62 -2.10
C PHE A 59 9.47 -4.98 -2.78
N LYS A 60 10.65 -5.04 -2.17
CA LYS A 60 11.86 -4.48 -2.76
C LYS A 60 12.18 -5.15 -4.10
N THR A 61 12.12 -6.48 -4.15
CA THR A 61 12.32 -7.25 -5.38
C THR A 61 11.25 -6.91 -6.41
N PHE A 62 9.99 -6.84 -6.00
CA PHE A 62 8.90 -6.45 -6.88
C PHE A 62 9.15 -5.07 -7.49
N TYR A 63 9.47 -4.08 -6.68
CA TYR A 63 9.66 -2.71 -7.15
C TYR A 63 10.86 -2.59 -8.07
N THR A 64 12.03 -3.09 -7.64
CA THR A 64 13.29 -2.91 -8.38
C THR A 64 13.38 -3.79 -9.63
N GLN A 65 12.85 -5.01 -9.59
CA GLN A 65 13.00 -5.97 -10.68
C GLN A 65 11.80 -6.00 -11.63
N TYR A 66 10.62 -5.66 -11.16
CA TYR A 66 9.41 -5.76 -11.96
C TYR A 66 8.86 -4.38 -12.34
N VAL A 67 8.57 -3.52 -11.38
CA VAL A 67 7.96 -2.21 -11.66
C VAL A 67 8.92 -1.32 -12.45
N MET A 68 10.17 -1.20 -12.04
CA MET A 68 11.15 -0.32 -12.71
C MET A 68 11.50 -0.83 -14.10
N ARG A 69 11.39 -2.13 -14.36
CA ARG A 69 11.72 -2.71 -15.68
C ARG A 69 10.53 -2.75 -16.63
N HIS A 70 9.34 -3.09 -16.11
CA HIS A 70 8.18 -3.36 -16.96
C HIS A 70 7.15 -2.23 -16.98
N TYR A 71 7.08 -1.42 -15.93
CA TYR A 71 6.11 -0.35 -15.81
C TYR A 71 6.70 1.05 -15.83
N ALA A 72 7.97 1.19 -16.21
CA ALA A 72 8.58 2.52 -16.34
C ALA A 72 7.85 3.42 -17.35
N GLY A 73 7.28 2.83 -18.40
CA GLY A 73 6.46 3.57 -19.37
C GLY A 73 5.11 3.99 -18.82
N SER A 74 4.53 3.21 -17.91
CA SER A 74 3.24 3.52 -17.27
C SER A 74 3.38 4.52 -16.13
N PHE A 75 4.53 4.55 -15.48
CA PHE A 75 4.86 5.48 -14.39
C PHE A 75 6.12 6.27 -14.76
N PRO A 76 5.98 7.34 -15.55
CA PRO A 76 7.17 8.04 -16.09
C PRO A 76 8.01 8.75 -15.03
N ARG A 77 7.48 8.97 -13.84
CA ARG A 77 8.18 9.63 -12.75
C ARG A 77 8.46 8.69 -11.58
N LEU A 78 8.81 7.44 -11.88
CA LEU A 78 9.19 6.50 -10.83
C LEU A 78 10.36 7.03 -9.99
N THR A 79 10.20 6.96 -8.68
CA THR A 79 11.22 7.33 -7.71
C THR A 79 12.13 6.15 -7.37
N SER A 80 13.21 6.41 -6.64
CA SER A 80 14.01 5.33 -6.08
C SER A 80 13.19 4.50 -5.07
N TYR A 81 13.64 3.29 -4.78
CA TYR A 81 12.97 2.43 -3.81
C TYR A 81 12.85 3.10 -2.43
N ASN A 82 13.93 3.72 -1.95
CA ASN A 82 13.90 4.38 -0.64
C ASN A 82 12.89 5.52 -0.58
N ARG A 83 12.80 6.31 -1.64
CA ARG A 83 11.81 7.39 -1.71
C ARG A 83 10.40 6.85 -1.79
N PHE A 84 10.18 5.75 -2.49
CA PHE A 84 8.89 5.10 -2.55
C PHE A 84 8.44 4.61 -1.17
N VAL A 85 9.35 4.04 -0.38
CA VAL A 85 9.05 3.61 0.99
C VAL A 85 8.60 4.79 1.86
N GLU A 86 9.22 5.95 1.69
CA GLU A 86 8.77 7.17 2.38
C GLU A 86 7.35 7.58 1.96
N LEU A 87 7.05 7.51 0.66
CA LEU A 87 5.73 7.83 0.13
C LEU A 87 4.64 6.85 0.60
N GLN A 88 5.00 5.59 0.88
CA GLN A 88 4.06 4.62 1.41
C GLN A 88 3.44 5.04 2.73
N ARG A 89 4.19 5.73 3.59
CA ARG A 89 3.68 6.18 4.88
C ARG A 89 2.49 7.12 4.69
N ASP A 90 2.60 8.03 3.74
CA ASP A 90 1.54 8.99 3.45
C ASP A 90 0.37 8.37 2.72
N ALA A 91 0.58 7.24 2.06
CA ALA A 91 -0.45 6.52 1.32
C ALA A 91 -1.23 5.50 2.17
N LEU A 92 -0.80 5.23 3.41
CA LEU A 92 -1.39 4.16 4.23
C LEU A 92 -2.87 4.41 4.53
N ILE A 93 -3.22 5.58 5.01
CA ILE A 93 -4.61 5.90 5.35
C ILE A 93 -5.48 6.06 4.10
N PRO A 94 -5.03 6.74 3.03
CA PRO A 94 -5.74 6.72 1.76
C PRO A 94 -6.01 5.31 1.22
N LEU A 95 -5.01 4.43 1.28
CA LEU A 95 -5.18 3.03 0.87
C LEU A 95 -6.23 2.32 1.72
N TRP A 96 -6.21 2.51 3.03
CA TRP A 96 -7.20 1.94 3.94
C TRP A 96 -8.61 2.42 3.58
N CYS A 97 -8.78 3.70 3.35
CA CYS A 97 -10.07 4.26 2.94
C CYS A 97 -10.54 3.69 1.59
N TYR A 98 -9.64 3.54 0.64
CA TYR A 98 -9.95 2.93 -0.65
C TYR A 98 -10.43 1.48 -0.48
N LEU A 99 -9.74 0.70 0.34
CA LEU A 99 -10.14 -0.69 0.60
C LEU A 99 -11.53 -0.78 1.21
N HIS A 100 -11.90 0.14 2.10
CA HIS A 100 -13.25 0.18 2.67
C HIS A 100 -14.33 0.39 1.61
N THR A 101 -14.05 1.14 0.55
CA THR A 101 -15.02 1.33 -0.54
C THR A 101 -15.22 0.07 -1.38
N ARG A 102 -14.33 -0.92 -1.23
CA ARG A 102 -14.35 -2.18 -1.98
C ARG A 102 -14.89 -3.36 -1.18
N PHE A 103 -15.22 -3.15 0.07
CA PHE A 103 -15.83 -4.20 0.88
C PHE A 103 -17.25 -4.49 0.36
N GLY A 104 -17.56 -5.79 0.25
CA GLY A 104 -18.90 -6.22 -0.11
C GLY A 104 -19.88 -6.07 1.05
N ASP A 105 -21.14 -6.23 0.75
CA ASP A 105 -22.20 -6.23 1.76
C ASP A 105 -22.06 -7.46 2.66
N CYS A 106 -22.37 -7.28 3.93
CA CYS A 106 -22.37 -8.38 4.88
C CYS A 106 -23.54 -9.33 4.61
N THR A 107 -23.25 -10.54 4.19
CA THR A 107 -24.27 -11.57 3.94
C THR A 107 -24.53 -12.45 5.15
N GLY A 108 -23.80 -12.26 6.25
CA GLY A 108 -23.84 -13.11 7.44
C GLY A 108 -22.99 -14.37 7.32
N ILE A 109 -22.34 -14.59 6.19
CA ILE A 109 -21.41 -15.70 5.95
C ILE A 109 -20.04 -15.15 5.70
N SER A 110 -19.05 -15.64 6.46
CA SER A 110 -17.65 -15.21 6.31
C SER A 110 -16.77 -16.43 6.11
N PHE A 111 -15.81 -16.30 5.19
CA PHE A 111 -14.77 -17.30 5.00
C PHE A 111 -13.49 -16.82 5.66
N VAL A 112 -12.96 -17.64 6.55
CA VAL A 112 -11.69 -17.34 7.24
C VAL A 112 -10.69 -18.38 6.83
N ASP A 113 -9.57 -17.92 6.29
CA ASP A 113 -8.42 -18.77 5.99
C ASP A 113 -7.32 -18.44 6.99
N ALA A 114 -6.72 -19.48 7.55
CA ALA A 114 -5.64 -19.34 8.51
C ALA A 114 -4.45 -20.17 8.08
N THR A 115 -3.28 -19.57 8.15
CA THR A 115 -2.04 -20.26 7.87
C THR A 115 -1.13 -20.22 9.10
N THR A 116 -0.41 -21.31 9.32
CA THR A 116 0.56 -21.37 10.41
C THR A 116 1.82 -20.63 10.02
N LEU A 117 2.22 -19.67 10.85
CA LEU A 117 3.47 -18.95 10.68
C LEU A 117 4.52 -19.53 11.62
N SER A 118 5.50 -20.26 11.06
CA SER A 118 6.61 -20.81 11.83
C SER A 118 7.72 -19.77 11.94
N VAL A 119 7.92 -19.26 13.15
CA VAL A 119 8.95 -18.24 13.43
C VAL A 119 10.26 -18.89 13.83
N CYS A 120 10.19 -19.94 14.68
CA CYS A 120 11.37 -20.68 15.13
C CYS A 120 10.97 -22.09 15.60
N HIS A 121 11.97 -22.96 15.75
CA HIS A 121 11.74 -24.27 16.35
C HIS A 121 11.31 -24.12 17.82
N ASN A 122 10.40 -24.99 18.29
CA ASN A 122 9.85 -24.91 19.65
C ASN A 122 10.92 -24.90 20.76
N LEU A 123 12.03 -25.58 20.56
CA LEU A 123 13.14 -25.58 21.51
C LEU A 123 13.85 -24.23 21.62
N ARG A 124 13.68 -23.36 20.62
CA ARG A 124 14.27 -22.03 20.61
C ARG A 124 13.37 -20.94 21.17
N ILE A 125 12.09 -21.23 21.40
CA ILE A 125 11.14 -20.23 21.90
C ILE A 125 11.64 -19.54 23.16
N PRO A 126 12.16 -20.27 24.18
CA PRO A 126 12.68 -19.63 25.39
C PRO A 126 13.90 -18.73 25.15
N GLN A 127 14.61 -18.91 24.04
CA GLN A 127 15.77 -18.11 23.69
C GLN A 127 15.38 -16.77 23.05
N HIS A 128 14.13 -16.62 22.65
CA HIS A 128 13.60 -15.42 22.00
C HIS A 128 12.61 -14.69 22.92
N LEU A 129 13.06 -14.37 24.14
CA LEU A 129 12.23 -13.73 25.16
C LEU A 129 11.62 -12.42 24.69
N SER A 130 12.29 -11.67 23.81
CA SER A 130 11.77 -10.45 23.26
C SER A 130 10.51 -10.64 22.42
N LEU A 131 10.32 -11.82 21.83
CA LEU A 131 9.12 -12.17 21.06
C LEU A 131 7.98 -12.59 21.98
N ILE A 132 8.29 -13.09 23.18
CA ILE A 132 7.29 -13.57 24.16
C ILE A 132 6.68 -12.39 24.93
N HIS A 133 7.43 -11.31 25.13
CA HIS A 133 7.03 -10.14 25.90
C HIS A 133 6.50 -8.97 25.08
N ILE A 134 6.24 -9.19 23.81
CA ILE A 134 5.64 -8.16 22.94
C ILE A 134 4.17 -7.89 23.30
#